data_c09653a5bf272c1a2eeaadfcfdbb975f
#
_entry.id   c09653a5bf272c1a2eeaadfcfdbb975f
#
_cell.length_a   1.000
_cell.length_b   1.000
_cell.length_c   1.000
_cell.angle_alpha   90.00
_cell.angle_beta   90.00
_cell.angle_gamma   90.00
#
_symmetry.space_group_name_H-M   'P 1'
#
loop_
_entity.id
_entity.type
_entity.pdbx_description
1 polymer ?
#
loop_
_entity_poly.entity_id
_entity_poly.type
_entity_poly.pdbx_seq_one_letter_code
_entity_poly.pdbx_strand_id
1 'polypeptide(L)'
;RGDKTLVYRTDVIKQYPEYPIFEGEKYVSLGYKYQLIDQDYPLLALNEVLVNVEYRPDGSSLNMYRQYIRNPRGFAFIRKSSMQLAPTSQRRFIEAMHYVADSLLARNPHFLSESPRKWLTLSALLPGITWYGYIRYKARKLS
;
A
#
# COMPACT_ATOMS: atom_id res chain seq x y z
N ARG A 1 -12.60 -14.92 12.50
CA ARG A 1 -11.61 -14.01 11.88
C ARG A 1 -11.17 -14.67 10.59
N GLY A 2 -11.62 -14.19 9.46
CA GLY A 2 -11.22 -14.66 8.14
C GLY A 2 -10.92 -13.49 7.23
N ASP A 3 -10.43 -13.75 6.04
CA ASP A 3 -10.24 -12.73 5.03
C ASP A 3 -11.59 -12.14 4.62
N LYS A 4 -11.56 -10.87 4.24
CA LYS A 4 -12.73 -10.15 3.75
C LYS A 4 -12.73 -10.17 2.23
N THR A 5 -13.84 -10.62 1.65
CA THR A 5 -14.06 -10.51 0.21
C THR A 5 -14.81 -9.22 -0.07
N LEU A 6 -14.22 -8.36 -0.90
CA LEU A 6 -14.84 -7.11 -1.32
C LEU A 6 -15.49 -7.30 -2.69
N VAL A 7 -16.76 -6.96 -2.79
CA VAL A 7 -17.54 -7.04 -4.02
C VAL A 7 -17.98 -5.64 -4.41
N TYR A 8 -17.71 -5.22 -5.63
CA TYR A 8 -18.05 -3.90 -6.13
C TYR A 8 -18.94 -4.00 -7.37
N ARG A 9 -19.86 -3.08 -7.50
CA ARG A 9 -20.60 -2.89 -8.73
C ARG A 9 -19.65 -2.43 -9.84
N THR A 10 -19.72 -3.06 -10.99
CA THR A 10 -18.81 -2.78 -12.13
C THR A 10 -18.95 -1.35 -12.66
N ASP A 11 -20.18 -0.81 -12.67
CA ASP A 11 -20.46 0.57 -13.09
C ASP A 11 -19.86 1.60 -12.10
N VAL A 12 -19.79 1.29 -10.82
CA VAL A 12 -19.16 2.13 -9.80
C VAL A 12 -17.64 2.10 -9.94
N ILE A 13 -17.02 0.90 -9.96
CA ILE A 13 -15.55 0.80 -9.97
C ILE A 13 -14.92 1.39 -11.25
N LYS A 14 -15.67 1.43 -12.36
CA LYS A 14 -15.23 2.05 -13.62
C LYS A 14 -15.21 3.58 -13.59
N GLN A 15 -15.84 4.23 -12.61
CA GLN A 15 -15.82 5.68 -12.47
C GLN A 15 -14.51 6.19 -11.83
N TYR A 16 -13.74 5.30 -11.20
CA TYR A 16 -12.50 5.65 -10.51
C TYR A 16 -11.28 5.43 -11.41
N PRO A 17 -10.20 6.21 -11.19
CA PRO A 17 -8.98 6.14 -11.99
C PRO A 17 -8.42 4.73 -12.13
N GLU A 18 -7.82 4.44 -13.26
CA GLU A 18 -7.12 3.17 -13.47
C GLU A 18 -5.90 3.04 -12.56
N TYR A 19 -5.45 1.79 -12.35
CA TYR A 19 -4.23 1.54 -11.62
C TYR A 19 -3.02 2.01 -12.43
N PRO A 20 -2.07 2.74 -11.81
CA PRO A 20 -0.86 3.12 -12.51
C PRO A 20 -0.03 1.88 -12.84
N ILE A 21 0.68 1.95 -13.96
CA ILE A 21 1.63 0.91 -14.38
C ILE A 21 3.04 1.45 -14.14
N PHE A 22 3.85 0.69 -13.42
CA PHE A 22 5.26 0.99 -13.19
C PHE A 22 6.12 -0.03 -13.96
N GLU A 23 6.94 0.45 -14.89
CA GLU A 23 7.80 -0.42 -15.67
C GLU A 23 8.70 -1.27 -14.78
N GLY A 24 8.73 -2.59 -15.03
CA GLY A 24 9.47 -3.57 -14.24
C GLY A 24 8.81 -4.00 -12.92
N GLU A 25 7.67 -3.41 -12.53
CA GLU A 25 6.90 -3.80 -11.36
C GLU A 25 5.59 -4.51 -11.74
N LYS A 26 5.22 -5.52 -10.95
CA LYS A 26 4.03 -6.36 -11.23
C LYS A 26 2.92 -6.18 -10.21
N TYR A 27 3.10 -5.27 -9.25
CA TYR A 27 2.16 -5.11 -8.15
C TYR A 27 1.86 -3.64 -7.88
N VAL A 28 0.56 -3.32 -7.90
CA VAL A 28 -0.03 -2.13 -7.29
C VAL A 28 -1.19 -2.60 -6.42
N SER A 29 -1.30 -2.06 -5.22
CA SER A 29 -2.34 -2.48 -4.27
C SER A 29 -3.74 -2.17 -4.80
N LEU A 30 -4.62 -3.17 -4.80
CA LEU A 30 -6.05 -3.00 -5.09
C LEU A 30 -6.72 -2.01 -4.13
N GLY A 31 -6.16 -1.84 -2.93
CA GLY A 31 -6.60 -0.87 -1.93
C GLY A 31 -6.64 0.58 -2.42
N TYR A 32 -5.97 0.92 -3.52
CA TYR A 32 -6.05 2.26 -4.10
C TYR A 32 -7.49 2.63 -4.49
N LYS A 33 -8.12 1.85 -5.37
CA LYS A 33 -9.51 2.11 -5.77
C LYS A 33 -10.48 1.95 -4.60
N TYR A 34 -10.24 0.98 -3.73
CA TYR A 34 -11.10 0.76 -2.56
C TYR A 34 -11.14 1.98 -1.64
N GLN A 35 -9.99 2.57 -1.34
CA GLN A 35 -9.91 3.79 -0.53
C GLN A 35 -10.62 4.98 -1.17
N LEU A 36 -10.62 5.08 -2.50
CA LEU A 36 -11.34 6.14 -3.22
C LEU A 36 -12.86 5.90 -3.16
N ILE A 37 -13.29 4.68 -3.44
CA ILE A 37 -14.72 4.30 -3.42
C ILE A 37 -15.31 4.50 -2.03
N ASP A 38 -14.57 4.16 -0.97
CA ASP A 38 -14.99 4.29 0.42
C ASP A 38 -15.21 5.76 0.87
N GLN A 39 -14.73 6.75 0.09
CA GLN A 39 -15.05 8.16 0.33
C GLN A 39 -16.48 8.50 -0.10
N ASP A 40 -16.99 7.84 -1.13
CA ASP A 40 -18.25 8.20 -1.80
C ASP A 40 -19.39 7.22 -1.47
N TYR A 41 -19.05 5.97 -1.12
CA TYR A 41 -20.02 4.90 -0.91
C TYR A 41 -19.81 4.18 0.44
N PRO A 42 -20.88 3.93 1.20
CA PRO A 42 -20.80 3.10 2.40
C PRO A 42 -20.60 1.63 2.06
N LEU A 43 -19.84 0.92 2.88
CA LEU A 43 -19.65 -0.53 2.78
C LEU A 43 -20.81 -1.26 3.46
N LEU A 44 -21.48 -2.16 2.73
CA LEU A 44 -22.44 -3.10 3.31
C LEU A 44 -21.72 -4.38 3.75
N ALA A 45 -21.71 -4.66 5.04
CA ALA A 45 -21.12 -5.88 5.56
C ALA A 45 -22.17 -7.03 5.56
N LEU A 46 -21.83 -8.12 4.85
CA LEU A 46 -22.59 -9.37 4.88
C LEU A 46 -21.84 -10.40 5.72
N ASN A 47 -22.55 -11.08 6.62
CA ASN A 47 -21.96 -12.15 7.45
C ASN A 47 -22.18 -13.52 6.79
N GLU A 48 -21.67 -13.67 5.57
CA GLU A 48 -21.78 -14.87 4.76
C GLU A 48 -20.40 -15.29 4.25
N VAL A 49 -20.18 -16.59 4.11
CA VAL A 49 -18.96 -17.11 3.49
C VAL A 49 -19.17 -17.15 1.99
N LEU A 50 -18.62 -16.16 1.28
CA LEU A 50 -18.72 -16.03 -0.17
C LEU A 50 -17.58 -16.74 -0.92
N VAL A 51 -16.41 -16.87 -0.28
CA VAL A 51 -15.21 -17.45 -0.89
C VAL A 51 -14.43 -18.26 0.14
N ASN A 52 -13.97 -19.44 -0.28
CA ASN A 52 -12.96 -20.22 0.44
C ASN A 52 -11.59 -19.95 -0.18
N VAL A 53 -10.60 -19.58 0.63
CA VAL A 53 -9.23 -19.29 0.18
C VAL A 53 -8.23 -20.25 0.80
N GLU A 54 -7.27 -20.70 0.00
CA GLU A 54 -6.12 -21.47 0.43
C GLU A 54 -4.85 -20.64 0.27
N TYR A 55 -4.06 -20.53 1.33
CA TYR A 55 -2.79 -19.82 1.31
C TYR A 55 -1.68 -20.72 0.78
N ARG A 56 -1.12 -20.35 -0.36
CA ARG A 56 0.01 -21.06 -0.96
C ARG A 56 1.33 -20.58 -0.35
N PRO A 57 2.31 -21.48 -0.09
CA PRO A 57 3.63 -21.10 0.44
C PRO A 57 4.39 -20.10 -0.45
N ASP A 58 4.19 -20.17 -1.78
CA ASP A 58 4.78 -19.27 -2.76
C ASP A 58 3.95 -17.98 -3.00
N GLY A 59 2.83 -17.82 -2.30
CA GLY A 59 1.92 -16.70 -2.44
C GLY A 59 2.50 -15.36 -1.98
N SER A 60 2.00 -14.26 -2.55
CA SER A 60 2.44 -12.90 -2.26
C SER A 60 2.27 -12.51 -0.79
N SER A 61 1.22 -12.99 -0.12
CA SER A 61 0.92 -12.66 1.28
C SER A 61 2.01 -13.15 2.25
N LEU A 62 2.57 -14.35 2.01
CA LEU A 62 3.67 -14.89 2.82
C LEU A 62 5.04 -14.31 2.48
N ASN A 63 5.16 -13.67 1.31
CA ASN A 63 6.40 -13.10 0.80
C ASN A 63 6.39 -11.56 0.74
N MET A 64 5.67 -10.90 1.64
CA MET A 64 5.43 -9.46 1.61
C MET A 64 6.74 -8.63 1.57
N TYR A 65 7.79 -9.00 2.33
CA TYR A 65 9.06 -8.27 2.31
C TYR A 65 9.77 -8.33 0.95
N ARG A 66 9.62 -9.45 0.23
CA ARG A 66 10.12 -9.55 -1.16
C ARG A 66 9.28 -8.68 -2.10
N GLN A 67 7.97 -8.57 -1.86
CA GLN A 67 7.10 -7.70 -2.64
C GLN A 67 7.49 -6.22 -2.49
N TYR A 68 7.80 -5.74 -1.28
CA TYR A 68 8.31 -4.38 -1.07
C TYR A 68 9.58 -4.10 -1.90
N ILE A 69 10.52 -5.05 -1.93
CA ILE A 69 11.76 -4.90 -2.72
C ILE A 69 11.50 -4.91 -4.23
N ARG A 70 10.55 -5.73 -4.69
CA ARG A 70 10.28 -5.93 -6.12
C ARG A 70 9.38 -4.87 -6.73
N ASN A 71 8.53 -4.23 -5.91
CA ASN A 71 7.51 -3.31 -6.39
C ASN A 71 7.48 -1.99 -5.57
N PRO A 72 8.62 -1.36 -5.31
CA PRO A 72 8.69 -0.25 -4.37
C PRO A 72 7.92 1.00 -4.84
N ARG A 73 7.83 1.26 -6.15
CA ARG A 73 7.07 2.39 -6.70
C ARG A 73 5.57 2.19 -6.53
N GLY A 74 5.08 0.98 -6.77
CA GLY A 74 3.68 0.62 -6.54
C GLY A 74 3.28 0.77 -5.07
N PHE A 75 4.18 0.40 -4.13
CA PHE A 75 3.96 0.63 -2.71
C PHE A 75 4.04 2.11 -2.34
N ALA A 76 5.04 2.86 -2.79
CA ALA A 76 5.14 4.30 -2.56
C ALA A 76 3.90 5.06 -3.07
N PHE A 77 3.34 4.65 -4.20
CA PHE A 77 2.12 5.21 -4.76
C PHE A 77 0.92 5.06 -3.82
N ILE A 78 0.64 3.84 -3.35
CA ILE A 78 -0.48 3.62 -2.43
C ILE A 78 -0.29 4.35 -1.10
N ARG A 79 0.96 4.49 -0.59
CA ARG A 79 1.23 5.25 0.62
C ARG A 79 0.91 6.73 0.46
N LYS A 80 1.19 7.33 -0.70
CA LYS A 80 0.79 8.73 -0.99
C LYS A 80 -0.73 8.90 -0.90
N SER A 81 -1.48 8.01 -1.52
CA SER A 81 -2.95 8.02 -1.48
C SER A 81 -3.46 7.83 -0.04
N SER A 82 -2.99 6.80 0.66
CA SER A 82 -3.39 6.51 2.03
C SER A 82 -3.05 7.64 3.00
N MET A 83 -1.93 8.33 2.80
CA MET A 83 -1.52 9.48 3.61
C MET A 83 -2.50 10.66 3.46
N GLN A 84 -3.14 10.80 2.31
CA GLN A 84 -4.17 11.83 2.07
C GLN A 84 -5.52 11.43 2.69
N LEU A 85 -5.94 10.19 2.46
CA LEU A 85 -7.28 9.71 2.75
C LEU A 85 -7.45 9.15 4.17
N ALA A 86 -6.36 8.81 4.86
CA ALA A 86 -6.44 8.20 6.19
C ALA A 86 -7.16 9.14 7.19
N PRO A 87 -8.08 8.60 8.02
CA PRO A 87 -8.96 9.41 8.87
C PRO A 87 -8.23 10.03 10.07
N THR A 88 -7.15 9.40 10.56
CA THR A 88 -6.42 9.84 11.76
C THR A 88 -5.00 10.29 11.46
N SER A 89 -4.48 11.24 12.26
CA SER A 89 -3.11 11.72 12.16
C SER A 89 -2.09 10.59 12.41
N GLN A 90 -2.38 9.69 13.34
CA GLN A 90 -1.54 8.53 13.61
C GLN A 90 -1.42 7.63 12.37
N ARG A 91 -2.54 7.31 11.72
CA ARG A 91 -2.52 6.50 10.49
C ARG A 91 -1.75 7.21 9.38
N ARG A 92 -1.97 8.51 9.19
CA ARG A 92 -1.22 9.32 8.21
C ARG A 92 0.29 9.28 8.46
N PHE A 93 0.71 9.33 9.72
CA PHE A 93 2.13 9.23 10.08
C PHE A 93 2.72 7.86 9.76
N ILE A 94 1.99 6.77 10.05
CA ILE A 94 2.40 5.41 9.67
C ILE A 94 2.56 5.29 8.14
N GLU A 95 1.62 5.83 7.38
CA GLU A 95 1.71 5.83 5.91
C GLU A 95 2.89 6.67 5.41
N ALA A 96 3.19 7.80 6.07
CA ALA A 96 4.39 8.62 5.76
C ALA A 96 5.70 7.86 6.04
N MET A 97 5.78 7.14 7.15
CA MET A 97 6.93 6.28 7.49
C MET A 97 7.15 5.19 6.42
N HIS A 98 6.08 4.50 6.04
CA HIS A 98 6.14 3.50 4.97
C HIS A 98 6.51 4.14 3.62
N TYR A 99 5.95 5.31 3.30
CA TYR A 99 6.28 6.05 2.08
C TYR A 99 7.76 6.38 1.98
N VAL A 100 8.38 6.83 3.07
CA VAL A 100 9.83 7.06 3.12
C VAL A 100 10.59 5.79 2.79
N ALA A 101 10.25 4.67 3.45
CA ALA A 101 10.93 3.39 3.23
C ALA A 101 10.78 2.89 1.78
N ASP A 102 9.57 2.93 1.23
CA ASP A 102 9.28 2.48 -0.13
C ASP A 102 9.96 3.39 -1.17
N SER A 103 10.04 4.70 -0.90
CA SER A 103 10.75 5.66 -1.75
C SER A 103 12.26 5.42 -1.76
N LEU A 104 12.85 5.06 -0.62
CA LEU A 104 14.26 4.67 -0.54
C LEU A 104 14.54 3.36 -1.29
N LEU A 105 13.62 2.38 -1.22
CA LEU A 105 13.69 1.15 -2.01
C LEU A 105 13.61 1.44 -3.51
N ALA A 106 12.74 2.37 -3.90
CA ALA A 106 12.58 2.83 -5.28
C ALA A 106 13.73 3.73 -5.78
N ARG A 107 14.67 4.11 -4.88
CA ARG A 107 15.74 5.07 -5.16
C ARG A 107 15.22 6.41 -5.72
N ASN A 108 14.06 6.86 -5.23
CA ASN A 108 13.47 8.11 -5.67
C ASN A 108 14.07 9.31 -4.89
N PRO A 109 14.91 10.17 -5.52
CA PRO A 109 15.49 11.33 -4.85
C PRO A 109 14.46 12.44 -4.61
N HIS A 110 13.35 12.45 -5.32
CA HIS A 110 12.32 13.48 -5.29
C HIS A 110 11.17 13.19 -4.31
N PHE A 111 11.28 12.11 -3.51
CA PHE A 111 10.18 11.64 -2.66
C PHE A 111 9.60 12.72 -1.74
N LEU A 112 10.43 13.63 -1.22
CA LEU A 112 9.97 14.68 -0.32
C LEU A 112 9.17 15.75 -1.07
N SER A 113 9.63 16.16 -2.26
CA SER A 113 8.91 17.13 -3.11
C SER A 113 7.60 16.57 -3.67
N GLU A 114 7.56 15.26 -3.94
CA GLU A 114 6.38 14.53 -4.42
C GLU A 114 5.40 14.14 -3.32
N SER A 115 5.79 14.30 -2.06
CA SER A 115 4.92 13.96 -0.93
C SER A 115 3.72 14.90 -0.85
N PRO A 116 2.50 14.37 -0.66
CA PRO A 116 1.30 15.19 -0.44
C PRO A 116 1.32 15.90 0.92
N ARG A 117 2.17 15.46 1.85
CA ARG A 117 2.31 16.02 3.22
C ARG A 117 3.79 16.12 3.59
N LYS A 118 4.48 17.10 3.01
CA LYS A 118 5.95 17.25 3.11
C LYS A 118 6.47 17.26 4.56
N TRP A 119 5.86 18.06 5.44
CA TRP A 119 6.26 18.16 6.84
C TRP A 119 6.06 16.86 7.62
N LEU A 120 4.96 16.15 7.34
CA LEU A 120 4.70 14.84 7.94
C LEU A 120 5.73 13.81 7.46
N THR A 121 6.06 13.82 6.16
CA THR A 121 7.09 12.95 5.59
C THR A 121 8.47 13.27 6.17
N LEU A 122 8.79 14.55 6.39
CA LEU A 122 10.04 14.95 7.02
C LEU A 122 10.14 14.44 8.47
N SER A 123 9.06 14.56 9.25
CA SER A 123 9.02 14.02 10.63
C SER A 123 9.10 12.50 10.69
N ALA A 124 8.70 11.81 9.61
CA ALA A 124 8.73 10.36 9.49
C ALA A 124 10.06 9.80 8.92
N LEU A 125 11.07 10.65 8.65
CA LEU A 125 12.33 10.21 8.03
C LEU A 125 13.06 9.15 8.85
N LEU A 126 13.34 9.41 10.12
CA LEU A 126 14.09 8.47 10.97
C LEU A 126 13.39 7.11 11.11
N PRO A 127 12.09 7.04 11.50
CA PRO A 127 11.39 5.76 11.56
C PRO A 127 11.26 5.11 10.17
N GLY A 128 11.13 5.88 9.09
CA GLY A 128 11.09 5.36 7.72
C GLY A 128 12.41 4.72 7.27
N ILE A 129 13.55 5.33 7.59
CA ILE A 129 14.89 4.76 7.34
C ILE A 129 15.09 3.47 8.14
N THR A 130 14.66 3.46 9.41
CA THR A 130 14.71 2.25 10.24
C THR A 130 13.87 1.12 9.64
N TRP A 131 12.66 1.45 9.19
CA TRP A 131 11.78 0.49 8.52
C TRP A 131 12.35 -0.02 7.19
N TYR A 132 12.97 0.84 6.38
CA TYR A 132 13.71 0.44 5.18
C TYR A 132 14.80 -0.59 5.50
N GLY A 133 15.63 -0.34 6.52
CA GLY A 133 16.65 -1.27 6.97
C GLY A 133 16.07 -2.63 7.39
N TYR A 134 14.95 -2.60 8.13
CA TYR A 134 14.25 -3.81 8.56
C TYR A 134 13.68 -4.61 7.38
N ILE A 135 13.06 -3.96 6.40
CA ILE A 135 12.56 -4.62 5.17
C ILE A 135 13.71 -5.36 4.48
N ARG A 136 14.84 -4.69 4.27
CA ARG A 136 16.02 -5.29 3.61
C ARG A 136 16.57 -6.48 4.38
N TYR A 137 16.65 -6.36 5.70
CA TYR A 137 17.09 -7.46 6.56
C TYR A 137 16.17 -8.68 6.46
N LYS A 138 14.87 -8.48 6.56
CA LYS A 138 13.87 -9.55 6.44
C LYS A 138 13.86 -10.19 5.05
N ALA A 139 13.93 -9.40 4.00
CA ALA A 139 13.95 -9.91 2.63
C ALA A 139 15.16 -10.80 2.35
N ARG A 140 16.34 -10.45 2.91
CA ARG A 140 17.57 -11.29 2.81
C ARG A 140 17.43 -12.64 3.51
N LYS A 141 16.73 -12.70 4.65
CA LYS A 141 16.51 -13.97 5.35
C LYS A 141 15.54 -14.93 4.66
N LEU A 142 14.75 -14.43 3.73
CA LEU A 142 13.79 -15.20 2.95
C LEU A 142 14.37 -15.65 1.59
N SER A 143 15.57 -15.18 1.22
CA SER A 143 16.33 -15.60 0.04
C SER A 143 17.09 -16.88 0.33
#